data_4818a9187ac2ef4035a809da066852d9
#
_entry.id   4818a9187ac2ef4035a809da066852d9
#
_cell.length_a   1.000
_cell.length_b   1.000
_cell.length_c   1.000
_cell.angle_alpha   90.00
_cell.angle_beta   90.00
_cell.angle_gamma   90.00
#
_symmetry.space_group_name_H-M   'P 1'
#
loop_
_entity.id
_entity.type
_entity.pdbx_description
1 polymer ?
#
loop_
_entity_poly.entity_id
_entity_poly.type
_entity_poly.pdbx_seq_one_letter_code
_entity_poly.pdbx_strand_id
1 'polypeptide(L)'
;VIQLSRPAFRRLCLLYLAALFLLTFWPFRFVAICLHQRIDRTADGGVRADRCAALSSPAPPAELAAAFRDTDEITVEVDLVSAGPDQGGPARILSYSNGTSLRNFTLGQQGEALSFRLRTSRTDDNGTDPHLEVPVVFRPGKRQHLVVTYGNGPQRLYVDGKVAAESRQVSGDFSNWADDHFLTAGNERTPNRPWRGVLYHAAIYTRALSPDEVARNHRAVRGATGTANRVSRGLAALYDFSGGTEEEPFPDRSPAGLGGPLGKARFQSLQRTMLENLHLWFGLKDMVQNILAFLPVAFFLFHLGPPALRRRGTRLTLSAALTGLLLSFCIEYFQQFTISRSPNLLDLFYNMAGAAIGGFLAWWDGGRERPWIVVKPSVER
;
A
#
# COMPACT_ATOMS: atom_id res chain seq x y z
N VAL A 1 10.93 9.80 -41.99
CA VAL A 1 9.89 8.80 -42.30
C VAL A 1 10.41 7.41 -41.94
N ILE A 2 9.73 6.74 -41.01
CA ILE A 2 10.06 5.36 -40.60
C ILE A 2 9.25 4.42 -41.49
N GLN A 3 9.94 3.55 -42.25
CA GLN A 3 9.30 2.56 -43.10
C GLN A 3 9.43 1.17 -42.46
N LEU A 4 8.31 0.52 -42.20
CA LEU A 4 8.25 -0.81 -41.59
C LEU A 4 7.42 -1.74 -42.48
N SER A 5 7.86 -3.00 -42.59
CA SER A 5 6.98 -4.02 -43.15
C SER A 5 5.85 -4.36 -42.13
N ARG A 6 4.70 -4.80 -42.62
CA ARG A 6 3.57 -5.19 -41.73
C ARG A 6 3.94 -6.24 -40.67
N PRO A 7 4.75 -7.28 -41.00
CA PRO A 7 5.25 -8.21 -39.98
C PRO A 7 6.15 -7.56 -38.93
N ALA A 8 7.07 -6.65 -39.36
CA ALA A 8 7.95 -5.94 -38.43
C ALA A 8 7.15 -5.03 -37.49
N PHE A 9 6.14 -4.32 -38.02
CA PHE A 9 5.26 -3.48 -37.22
C PHE A 9 4.45 -4.30 -36.23
N ARG A 10 3.90 -5.47 -36.60
CA ARG A 10 3.22 -6.39 -35.68
C ARG A 10 4.15 -6.85 -34.54
N ARG A 11 5.40 -7.21 -34.84
CA ARG A 11 6.40 -7.57 -33.83
C ARG A 11 6.66 -6.42 -32.87
N LEU A 12 6.80 -5.21 -33.38
CA LEU A 12 6.98 -4.01 -32.55
C LEU A 12 5.78 -3.80 -31.60
N CYS A 13 4.55 -3.95 -32.09
CA CYS A 13 3.35 -3.87 -31.27
C CYS A 13 3.33 -4.92 -30.17
N LEU A 14 3.67 -6.17 -30.48
CA LEU A 14 3.73 -7.25 -29.49
C LEU A 14 4.82 -7.01 -28.46
N LEU A 15 6.00 -6.56 -28.86
CA LEU A 15 7.09 -6.20 -27.95
C LEU A 15 6.69 -5.04 -27.04
N TYR A 16 6.01 -4.03 -27.58
CA TYR A 16 5.53 -2.90 -26.80
C TYR A 16 4.49 -3.35 -25.75
N LEU A 17 3.49 -4.14 -26.14
CA LEU A 17 2.48 -4.66 -25.21
C LEU A 17 3.10 -5.56 -24.15
N ALA A 18 4.08 -6.39 -24.52
CA ALA A 18 4.84 -7.19 -23.58
C ALA A 18 5.63 -6.32 -22.59
N ALA A 19 6.32 -5.28 -23.08
CA ALA A 19 7.05 -4.35 -22.22
C ALA A 19 6.10 -3.58 -21.29
N LEU A 20 4.95 -3.12 -21.79
CA LEU A 20 3.92 -2.46 -20.98
C LEU A 20 3.45 -3.39 -19.87
N PHE A 21 3.13 -4.65 -20.18
CA PHE A 21 2.73 -5.66 -19.21
C PHE A 21 3.85 -5.91 -18.17
N LEU A 22 5.09 -6.12 -18.64
CA LEU A 22 6.23 -6.37 -17.75
C LEU A 22 6.47 -5.19 -16.80
N LEU A 23 6.44 -3.95 -17.29
CA LEU A 23 6.65 -2.76 -16.47
C LEU A 23 5.50 -2.53 -15.48
N THR A 24 4.27 -2.82 -15.89
CA THR A 24 3.07 -2.63 -15.08
C THR A 24 3.03 -3.59 -13.88
N PHE A 25 3.47 -4.84 -14.05
CA PHE A 25 3.41 -5.87 -13.02
C PHE A 25 4.76 -6.18 -12.34
N TRP A 26 5.83 -5.49 -12.73
CA TRP A 26 7.12 -5.62 -12.04
C TRP A 26 7.01 -5.21 -10.56
N PRO A 27 7.57 -5.94 -9.61
CA PRO A 27 8.47 -7.10 -9.69
C PRO A 27 7.77 -8.49 -9.68
N PHE A 28 6.55 -8.63 -10.18
CA PHE A 28 5.77 -9.88 -10.25
C PHE A 28 5.49 -10.55 -8.91
N ARG A 29 5.36 -9.77 -7.86
CA ARG A 29 4.96 -10.25 -6.54
C ARG A 29 3.44 -10.21 -6.43
N PHE A 30 2.81 -11.36 -6.66
CA PHE A 30 1.37 -11.48 -6.57
C PHE A 30 0.92 -11.80 -5.14
N VAL A 31 -0.20 -11.18 -4.75
CA VAL A 31 -0.90 -11.53 -3.51
C VAL A 31 -1.49 -12.93 -3.69
N ALA A 32 -1.34 -13.79 -2.69
CA ALA A 32 -2.03 -15.05 -2.68
C ALA A 32 -3.56 -14.78 -2.73
N ILE A 33 -4.28 -15.51 -3.60
CA ILE A 33 -5.75 -15.45 -3.61
C ILE A 33 -6.21 -16.12 -2.33
N CYS A 34 -6.57 -15.31 -1.34
CA CYS A 34 -6.98 -15.76 -0.03
C CYS A 34 -8.48 -16.06 -0.03
N LEU A 35 -8.85 -17.26 -0.43
CA LEU A 35 -10.23 -17.73 -0.38
C LEU A 35 -10.72 -17.84 1.08
N HIS A 36 -9.82 -18.15 2.00
CA HIS A 36 -10.10 -18.22 3.45
C HIS A 36 -8.95 -17.55 4.21
N GLN A 37 -9.30 -16.64 5.11
CA GLN A 37 -8.35 -16.12 6.07
C GLN A 37 -8.10 -17.15 7.17
N ARG A 38 -6.83 -17.48 7.44
CA ARG A 38 -6.41 -18.27 8.58
C ARG A 38 -5.65 -17.41 9.56
N ILE A 39 -6.06 -17.50 10.81
CA ILE A 39 -5.32 -16.93 11.94
C ILE A 39 -4.74 -18.13 12.67
N ASP A 40 -3.53 -18.51 12.31
CA ASP A 40 -2.84 -19.63 12.94
C ASP A 40 -2.19 -19.14 14.24
N ARG A 41 -2.39 -19.87 15.33
CA ARG A 41 -1.73 -19.61 16.62
C ARG A 41 -0.47 -20.43 16.72
N THR A 42 0.52 -19.85 17.36
CA THR A 42 1.77 -20.54 17.66
C THR A 42 1.72 -21.17 19.06
N ALA A 43 2.45 -22.27 19.27
CA ALA A 43 2.47 -22.96 20.55
C ALA A 43 3.04 -22.10 21.71
N ASP A 44 3.81 -21.07 21.38
CA ASP A 44 4.40 -20.11 22.31
C ASP A 44 3.54 -18.85 22.55
N GLY A 45 2.26 -18.92 22.15
CA GLY A 45 1.29 -17.89 22.47
C GLY A 45 1.32 -16.66 21.57
N GLY A 46 1.62 -16.81 20.28
CA GLY A 46 1.54 -15.74 19.30
C GLY A 46 0.53 -16.03 18.19
N VAL A 47 0.25 -15.02 17.38
CA VAL A 47 -0.52 -15.13 16.13
C VAL A 47 0.41 -15.06 14.94
N ARG A 48 0.35 -16.11 14.09
CA ARG A 48 1.06 -16.15 12.83
C ARG A 48 0.34 -15.29 11.80
N ALA A 49 1.00 -14.23 11.40
CA ALA A 49 0.62 -13.48 10.21
C ALA A 49 1.31 -14.08 8.98
N ASP A 50 0.53 -14.36 7.95
CA ASP A 50 1.01 -14.84 6.66
C ASP A 50 0.39 -14.00 5.52
N ARG A 51 0.51 -14.49 4.27
CA ARG A 51 -0.03 -13.78 3.10
C ARG A 51 -1.54 -13.56 3.13
N CYS A 52 -2.28 -14.38 3.90
CA CYS A 52 -3.73 -14.39 3.96
C CYS A 52 -4.26 -13.96 5.32
N ALA A 53 -3.40 -13.68 6.30
CA ALA A 53 -3.81 -13.24 7.62
C ALA A 53 -3.92 -11.71 7.65
N ALA A 54 -5.04 -11.22 8.13
CA ALA A 54 -5.23 -9.83 8.47
C ALA A 54 -6.20 -9.73 9.66
N LEU A 55 -5.84 -8.95 10.64
CA LEU A 55 -6.73 -8.55 11.74
C LEU A 55 -7.18 -7.11 11.50
N SER A 56 -8.42 -6.80 11.86
CA SER A 56 -8.96 -5.43 11.74
C SER A 56 -9.99 -5.17 12.83
N SER A 57 -10.09 -3.92 13.26
CA SER A 57 -11.26 -3.46 14.00
C SER A 57 -12.53 -3.63 13.15
N PRO A 58 -13.69 -3.98 13.75
CA PRO A 58 -14.94 -4.19 13.02
C PRO A 58 -15.51 -2.89 12.46
N ALA A 59 -15.24 -1.77 13.11
CA ALA A 59 -15.57 -0.41 12.72
C ALA A 59 -14.36 0.51 12.90
N PRO A 60 -14.33 1.69 12.26
CA PRO A 60 -13.32 2.71 12.56
C PRO A 60 -13.38 3.11 14.05
N PRO A 61 -12.26 3.03 14.79
CA PRO A 61 -12.20 3.50 16.18
C PRO A 61 -12.02 5.03 16.23
N ALA A 62 -13.08 5.78 15.94
CA ALA A 62 -13.05 7.25 15.83
C ALA A 62 -12.59 7.94 17.13
N GLU A 63 -12.95 7.38 18.30
CA GLU A 63 -12.52 7.89 19.61
C GLU A 63 -11.01 7.80 19.80
N LEU A 64 -10.36 6.79 19.19
CA LEU A 64 -8.91 6.69 19.16
C LEU A 64 -8.28 7.85 18.39
N ALA A 65 -8.81 8.22 17.22
CA ALA A 65 -8.35 9.37 16.45
C ALA A 65 -8.55 10.69 17.20
N ALA A 66 -9.70 10.86 17.86
CA ALA A 66 -10.00 12.04 18.66
C ALA A 66 -8.98 12.19 19.82
N ALA A 67 -8.70 11.12 20.55
CA ALA A 67 -7.74 11.13 21.65
C ALA A 67 -6.30 11.51 21.20
N PHE A 68 -5.93 11.17 19.96
CA PHE A 68 -4.65 11.57 19.41
C PHE A 68 -4.62 13.05 18.98
N ARG A 69 -5.71 13.57 18.44
CA ARG A 69 -5.81 15.00 18.13
C ARG A 69 -5.72 15.89 19.36
N ASP A 70 -6.10 15.37 20.52
CA ASP A 70 -6.01 16.11 21.79
C ASP A 70 -4.59 16.16 22.36
N THR A 71 -3.70 15.23 21.97
CA THR A 71 -2.38 15.09 22.60
C THR A 71 -1.21 15.37 21.67
N ASP A 72 -1.38 15.21 20.35
CA ASP A 72 -0.34 15.31 19.32
C ASP A 72 0.90 14.44 19.60
N GLU A 73 0.71 13.38 20.38
CA GLU A 73 1.74 12.45 20.79
C GLU A 73 1.30 11.01 20.55
N ILE A 74 2.23 10.14 20.17
CA ILE A 74 1.96 8.72 19.98
C ILE A 74 3.13 7.85 20.39
N THR A 75 2.83 6.68 20.94
CA THR A 75 3.73 5.54 21.00
C THR A 75 3.04 4.33 20.38
N VAL A 76 3.72 3.69 19.44
CA VAL A 76 3.33 2.40 18.86
C VAL A 76 4.34 1.36 19.26
N GLU A 77 3.86 0.30 19.90
CA GLU A 77 4.66 -0.78 20.48
C GLU A 77 4.19 -2.12 19.93
N VAL A 78 5.12 -2.99 19.53
CA VAL A 78 4.86 -4.35 19.09
C VAL A 78 5.93 -5.31 19.61
N ASP A 79 5.53 -6.53 19.91
CA ASP A 79 6.43 -7.65 20.24
C ASP A 79 6.19 -8.74 19.18
N LEU A 80 7.24 -9.10 18.43
CA LEU A 80 7.09 -9.89 17.23
C LEU A 80 8.32 -10.75 16.89
N VAL A 81 8.12 -11.69 15.97
CA VAL A 81 9.17 -12.41 15.23
C VAL A 81 8.93 -12.21 13.73
N SER A 82 9.85 -11.58 13.03
CA SER A 82 9.78 -11.46 11.57
C SER A 82 10.19 -12.78 10.89
N ALA A 83 9.44 -13.17 9.83
CA ALA A 83 9.76 -14.36 9.03
C ALA A 83 11.00 -14.17 8.11
N GLY A 84 11.40 -12.93 7.83
CA GLY A 84 12.56 -12.65 6.99
C GLY A 84 12.44 -11.36 6.19
N PRO A 85 13.47 -11.08 5.36
CA PRO A 85 13.55 -9.81 4.61
C PRO A 85 12.71 -9.77 3.32
N ASP A 86 12.19 -10.90 2.85
CA ASP A 86 11.36 -10.92 1.63
C ASP A 86 9.95 -10.37 1.90
N GLN A 87 9.89 -9.09 2.30
CA GLN A 87 8.68 -8.35 2.65
C GLN A 87 8.81 -6.91 2.18
N GLY A 88 7.73 -6.34 1.69
CA GLY A 88 7.80 -4.99 1.16
C GLY A 88 6.45 -4.34 0.93
N GLY A 89 6.52 -3.07 0.59
CA GLY A 89 5.38 -2.28 0.23
C GLY A 89 5.06 -1.06 1.12
N PRO A 90 5.61 -0.81 2.33
CA PRO A 90 6.07 -1.69 3.39
C PRO A 90 4.97 -2.65 3.84
N ALA A 91 5.37 -3.87 4.21
CA ALA A 91 4.46 -4.88 4.78
C ALA A 91 3.92 -4.41 6.12
N ARG A 92 2.61 -4.51 6.35
CA ARG A 92 1.92 -3.90 7.50
C ARG A 92 2.01 -4.78 8.74
N ILE A 93 2.73 -4.31 9.76
CA ILE A 93 2.75 -4.94 11.09
C ILE A 93 1.53 -4.47 11.88
N LEU A 94 1.39 -3.14 12.04
CA LEU A 94 0.28 -2.47 12.69
C LEU A 94 -0.01 -1.16 11.94
N SER A 95 -1.26 -0.91 11.57
CA SER A 95 -1.63 0.27 10.80
C SER A 95 -2.98 0.82 11.27
N TYR A 96 -3.13 2.13 11.29
CA TYR A 96 -4.39 2.84 11.43
C TYR A 96 -4.65 3.58 10.14
N SER A 97 -5.38 2.93 9.23
CA SER A 97 -5.41 3.30 7.81
C SER A 97 -6.74 2.96 7.15
N ASN A 98 -6.98 3.59 6.00
CA ASN A 98 -8.04 3.23 5.08
C ASN A 98 -7.41 2.90 3.72
N GLY A 99 -7.01 1.62 3.56
CA GLY A 99 -6.30 1.15 2.38
C GLY A 99 -4.80 1.48 2.36
N THR A 100 -4.20 1.47 1.17
CA THR A 100 -2.74 1.51 1.01
C THR A 100 -2.13 2.90 1.04
N SER A 101 -2.95 3.95 0.90
CA SER A 101 -2.48 5.31 0.62
C SER A 101 -3.00 6.36 1.60
N LEU A 102 -4.03 6.06 2.37
CA LEU A 102 -4.60 6.94 3.39
C LEU A 102 -4.38 6.32 4.78
N ARG A 103 -3.75 7.06 5.67
CA ARG A 103 -3.45 6.56 7.01
C ARG A 103 -3.28 7.66 8.05
N ASN A 104 -3.51 7.30 9.29
CA ASN A 104 -3.06 8.08 10.42
C ASN A 104 -1.64 7.64 10.80
N PHE A 105 -1.38 6.33 10.90
CA PHE A 105 -0.02 5.80 10.99
C PHE A 105 0.10 4.41 10.38
N THR A 106 1.35 4.01 10.07
CA THR A 106 1.71 2.62 9.74
C THR A 106 3.09 2.29 10.29
N LEU A 107 3.16 1.22 11.07
CA LEU A 107 4.39 0.52 11.39
C LEU A 107 4.53 -0.66 10.44
N GLY A 108 5.59 -0.68 9.64
CA GLY A 108 5.78 -1.70 8.62
C GLY A 108 7.23 -2.15 8.45
N GLN A 109 7.40 -3.21 7.67
CA GLN A 109 8.70 -3.78 7.31
C GLN A 109 8.95 -3.64 5.81
N GLN A 110 10.12 -3.12 5.43
CA GLN A 110 10.62 -3.03 4.06
C GLN A 110 11.97 -3.73 3.96
N GLY A 111 11.96 -5.00 3.53
CA GLY A 111 13.17 -5.81 3.61
C GLY A 111 13.61 -6.01 5.07
N GLU A 112 14.84 -5.58 5.40
CA GLU A 112 15.35 -5.57 6.78
C GLU A 112 15.07 -4.25 7.51
N ALA A 113 14.58 -3.22 6.78
CA ALA A 113 14.30 -1.89 7.32
C ALA A 113 12.92 -1.82 8.01
N LEU A 114 12.85 -1.04 9.10
CA LEU A 114 11.60 -0.59 9.68
C LEU A 114 11.18 0.71 9.00
N SER A 115 9.93 0.78 8.57
CA SER A 115 9.30 1.99 8.06
C SER A 115 8.15 2.39 9.00
N PHE A 116 8.22 3.59 9.56
CA PHE A 116 7.12 4.17 10.32
C PHE A 116 6.62 5.43 9.61
N ARG A 117 5.42 5.33 9.07
CA ARG A 117 4.73 6.42 8.39
C ARG A 117 3.73 7.04 9.33
N LEU A 118 3.77 8.35 9.46
CA LEU A 118 2.93 9.11 10.38
C LEU A 118 2.34 10.31 9.65
N ARG A 119 1.01 10.37 9.58
CA ARG A 119 0.31 11.54 9.08
C ARG A 119 0.33 12.63 10.14
N THR A 120 0.74 13.82 9.74
CA THR A 120 0.72 15.03 10.54
C THR A 120 0.27 16.19 9.67
N SER A 121 0.00 17.35 10.25
CA SER A 121 -0.28 18.60 9.52
C SER A 121 0.84 19.06 8.58
N ARG A 122 2.03 18.41 8.64
CA ARG A 122 3.22 18.71 7.82
C ARG A 122 3.74 17.55 7.00
N THR A 123 3.02 16.43 6.96
CA THR A 123 3.31 15.31 6.06
C THR A 123 2.15 15.12 5.08
N ASP A 124 2.34 14.26 4.06
CA ASP A 124 1.27 13.89 3.16
C ASP A 124 0.23 12.96 3.86
N ASP A 125 -0.93 12.75 3.24
CA ASP A 125 -1.99 11.87 3.77
C ASP A 125 -1.55 10.40 3.89
N ASN A 126 -0.45 10.05 3.24
CA ASN A 126 0.20 8.75 3.29
C ASN A 126 1.30 8.67 4.38
N GLY A 127 1.65 9.80 5.02
CA GLY A 127 2.73 9.90 6.00
C GLY A 127 4.08 9.46 5.42
N THR A 128 4.30 9.69 4.11
CA THR A 128 5.46 9.15 3.38
C THR A 128 6.59 10.16 3.26
N ASP A 129 6.27 11.43 3.19
CA ASP A 129 7.25 12.48 3.01
C ASP A 129 7.06 13.62 4.03
N PRO A 130 7.94 13.71 5.01
CA PRO A 130 8.97 12.72 5.42
C PRO A 130 8.40 11.56 6.26
N HIS A 131 9.15 10.46 6.39
CA HIS A 131 8.84 9.36 7.31
C HIS A 131 10.10 8.83 8.00
N LEU A 132 9.93 8.05 9.08
CA LEU A 132 11.03 7.36 9.72
C LEU A 132 11.32 6.04 9.00
N GLU A 133 12.49 5.93 8.41
CA GLU A 133 13.03 4.67 7.89
C GLU A 133 14.35 4.36 8.57
N VAL A 134 14.45 3.16 9.18
CA VAL A 134 15.66 2.70 9.87
C VAL A 134 16.11 1.39 9.22
N PRO A 135 17.28 1.38 8.58
CA PRO A 135 17.80 0.17 7.92
C PRO A 135 18.22 -0.89 8.94
N VAL A 136 18.14 -2.16 8.55
CA VAL A 136 18.65 -3.32 9.31
C VAL A 136 18.14 -3.39 10.76
N VAL A 137 16.82 -3.35 10.92
CA VAL A 137 16.14 -3.50 12.22
C VAL A 137 15.71 -4.93 12.46
N PHE A 138 15.09 -5.56 11.46
CA PHE A 138 14.49 -6.88 11.64
C PHE A 138 15.54 -8.00 11.59
N ARG A 139 15.48 -8.87 12.60
CA ARG A 139 16.34 -10.07 12.72
C ARG A 139 15.46 -11.31 12.55
N PRO A 140 15.52 -12.01 11.41
CA PRO A 140 14.68 -13.17 11.13
C PRO A 140 14.75 -14.22 12.23
N GLY A 141 13.58 -14.74 12.63
CA GLY A 141 13.48 -15.79 13.66
C GLY A 141 13.79 -15.35 15.09
N LYS A 142 14.17 -14.08 15.31
CA LYS A 142 14.38 -13.54 16.66
C LYS A 142 13.17 -12.72 17.11
N ARG A 143 12.72 -13.00 18.34
CA ARG A 143 11.66 -12.20 18.95
C ARG A 143 12.23 -10.85 19.35
N GLN A 144 11.60 -9.78 18.87
CA GLN A 144 12.01 -8.39 19.05
C GLN A 144 10.86 -7.56 19.61
N HIS A 145 11.18 -6.68 20.54
CA HIS A 145 10.28 -5.66 21.05
C HIS A 145 10.62 -4.33 20.38
N LEU A 146 9.72 -3.84 19.55
CA LEU A 146 9.89 -2.61 18.79
C LEU A 146 8.94 -1.54 19.30
N VAL A 147 9.46 -0.34 19.55
CA VAL A 147 8.65 0.79 20.00
C VAL A 147 9.04 2.02 19.20
N VAL A 148 8.06 2.72 18.61
CA VAL A 148 8.25 4.03 18.00
C VAL A 148 7.49 5.07 18.79
N THR A 149 8.15 6.18 19.13
CA THR A 149 7.56 7.31 19.84
C THR A 149 7.63 8.57 18.97
N TYR A 150 6.57 9.39 19.03
CA TYR A 150 6.51 10.72 18.45
C TYR A 150 5.78 11.65 19.40
N GLY A 151 6.25 12.91 19.53
CA GLY A 151 5.67 13.92 20.38
C GLY A 151 6.60 15.13 20.51
N ASN A 152 6.64 15.72 21.69
CA ASN A 152 7.48 16.89 21.97
C ASN A 152 8.96 16.50 22.02
N GLY A 153 9.61 16.34 20.85
CA GLY A 153 10.99 15.91 20.71
C GLY A 153 11.27 15.18 19.41
N PRO A 154 12.42 14.50 19.28
CA PRO A 154 12.69 13.66 18.13
C PRO A 154 11.78 12.42 18.13
N GLN A 155 11.38 11.98 16.95
CA GLN A 155 10.83 10.64 16.76
C GLN A 155 11.92 9.61 17.07
N ARG A 156 11.61 8.60 17.89
CA ARG A 156 12.57 7.57 18.31
C ARG A 156 12.09 6.18 17.99
N LEU A 157 13.01 5.35 17.52
CA LEU A 157 12.85 3.89 17.48
C LEU A 157 13.63 3.26 18.63
N TYR A 158 12.98 2.37 19.34
CA TYR A 158 13.59 1.51 20.34
C TYR A 158 13.51 0.05 19.89
N VAL A 159 14.61 -0.68 20.08
CA VAL A 159 14.70 -2.12 19.85
C VAL A 159 15.11 -2.77 21.17
N ASP A 160 14.31 -3.71 21.64
CA ASP A 160 14.54 -4.43 22.90
C ASP A 160 14.84 -3.49 24.10
N GLY A 161 14.05 -2.42 24.20
CA GLY A 161 14.09 -1.43 25.27
C GLY A 161 15.19 -0.38 25.18
N LYS A 162 16.01 -0.38 24.11
CA LYS A 162 17.12 0.57 23.90
C LYS A 162 16.86 1.43 22.67
N VAL A 163 17.25 2.70 22.72
CA VAL A 163 17.20 3.61 21.56
C VAL A 163 18.09 3.04 20.44
N ALA A 164 17.48 2.82 19.28
CA ALA A 164 18.17 2.34 18.08
C ALA A 164 18.34 3.45 17.03
N ALA A 165 17.38 4.40 16.96
CA ALA A 165 17.46 5.53 16.04
C ALA A 165 16.64 6.72 16.56
N GLU A 166 17.04 7.93 16.12
CA GLU A 166 16.31 9.19 16.35
C GLU A 166 16.21 9.97 15.03
N SER A 167 15.09 10.67 14.81
CA SER A 167 14.87 11.54 13.67
C SER A 167 14.05 12.78 14.07
N ARG A 168 14.36 13.93 13.46
CA ARG A 168 13.58 15.17 13.58
C ARG A 168 12.93 15.57 12.26
N GLN A 169 12.92 14.70 11.27
CA GLN A 169 12.36 14.98 9.94
C GLN A 169 10.84 15.11 9.97
N VAL A 170 10.15 14.23 10.74
CA VAL A 170 8.70 14.33 10.92
C VAL A 170 8.39 15.38 11.97
N SER A 171 7.45 16.28 11.66
CA SER A 171 6.97 17.32 12.54
C SER A 171 5.48 17.62 12.27
N GLY A 172 4.85 18.46 13.07
CA GLY A 172 3.43 18.82 12.97
C GLY A 172 2.58 18.11 14.02
N ASP A 173 1.29 18.42 14.01
CA ASP A 173 0.25 17.92 14.89
C ASP A 173 -0.64 16.90 14.21
N PHE A 174 -1.61 16.34 14.91
CA PHE A 174 -2.54 15.34 14.39
C PHE A 174 -3.92 15.93 14.02
N SER A 175 -4.02 17.24 13.82
CA SER A 175 -5.27 17.93 13.49
C SER A 175 -5.96 17.38 12.22
N ASN A 176 -5.19 16.80 11.30
CA ASN A 176 -5.66 16.21 10.05
C ASN A 176 -5.92 14.68 10.10
N TRP A 177 -5.88 14.06 11.30
CA TRP A 177 -6.18 12.64 11.41
C TRP A 177 -7.64 12.34 11.08
N ALA A 178 -7.86 11.27 10.32
CA ALA A 178 -9.17 10.85 9.86
C ALA A 178 -9.82 9.88 10.87
N ASP A 179 -11.16 10.01 11.00
CA ASP A 179 -11.98 9.19 11.91
C ASP A 179 -12.49 7.90 11.27
N ASP A 180 -12.42 7.77 9.95
CA ASP A 180 -12.95 6.66 9.14
C ASP A 180 -11.92 5.54 8.88
N HIS A 181 -10.75 5.63 9.50
CA HIS A 181 -9.68 4.65 9.35
C HIS A 181 -9.90 3.45 10.28
N PHE A 182 -9.34 2.29 9.88
CA PHE A 182 -9.42 1.04 10.63
C PHE A 182 -8.07 0.71 11.25
N LEU A 183 -8.09 0.20 12.47
CA LEU A 183 -6.89 -0.38 13.07
C LEU A 183 -6.71 -1.80 12.53
N THR A 184 -5.54 -2.09 11.95
CA THR A 184 -5.24 -3.37 11.28
C THR A 184 -3.89 -3.91 11.72
N ALA A 185 -3.76 -5.25 11.77
CA ALA A 185 -2.49 -5.91 12.05
C ALA A 185 -2.25 -7.06 11.05
N GLY A 186 -0.99 -7.23 10.63
CA GLY A 186 -0.54 -8.28 9.71
C GLY A 186 -0.78 -7.99 8.24
N ASN A 187 -1.71 -7.12 7.89
CA ASN A 187 -2.00 -6.70 6.50
C ASN A 187 -2.90 -5.46 6.50
N GLU A 188 -3.14 -4.90 5.31
CA GLU A 188 -4.23 -3.95 5.06
C GLU A 188 -5.54 -4.68 4.78
N ARG A 189 -6.67 -3.95 4.88
CA ARG A 189 -7.98 -4.44 4.40
C ARG A 189 -8.04 -4.60 2.87
N THR A 190 -7.11 -3.98 2.16
CA THR A 190 -6.79 -4.23 0.74
C THR A 190 -5.66 -5.25 0.68
N PRO A 191 -5.84 -6.54 0.64
CA PRO A 191 -4.91 -7.62 1.02
C PRO A 191 -3.50 -7.62 0.36
N ASN A 192 -3.03 -6.48 -0.09
CA ASN A 192 -1.81 -6.30 -0.90
C ASN A 192 -0.60 -5.78 -0.13
N ARG A 193 -0.64 -5.78 1.22
CA ARG A 193 0.46 -5.38 2.09
C ARG A 193 0.75 -6.41 3.19
N PRO A 194 0.76 -7.72 2.88
CA PRO A 194 0.89 -8.76 3.89
C PRO A 194 2.27 -8.69 4.56
N TRP A 195 2.26 -8.69 5.88
CA TRP A 195 3.44 -8.95 6.69
C TRP A 195 3.46 -10.43 7.11
N ARG A 196 4.66 -11.02 7.16
CA ARG A 196 4.84 -12.41 7.54
C ARG A 196 5.70 -12.50 8.79
N GLY A 197 5.17 -13.16 9.79
CA GLY A 197 5.83 -13.31 11.07
C GLY A 197 4.88 -13.79 12.16
N VAL A 198 5.26 -13.59 13.41
CA VAL A 198 4.44 -13.88 14.58
C VAL A 198 4.30 -12.62 15.42
N LEU A 199 3.06 -12.24 15.75
CA LEU A 199 2.74 -11.16 16.67
C LEU A 199 2.40 -11.74 18.05
N TYR A 200 2.99 -11.19 19.11
CA TYR A 200 2.69 -11.56 20.50
C TYR A 200 1.90 -10.48 21.21
N HIS A 201 2.31 -9.22 21.08
CA HIS A 201 1.66 -8.08 21.69
C HIS A 201 1.68 -6.88 20.76
N ALA A 202 0.66 -6.03 20.87
CA ALA A 202 0.65 -4.69 20.33
C ALA A 202 0.04 -3.71 21.34
N ALA A 203 0.63 -2.52 21.47
CA ALA A 203 0.09 -1.47 22.32
C ALA A 203 0.23 -0.10 21.67
N ILE A 204 -0.72 0.78 21.95
CA ILE A 204 -0.78 2.13 21.43
C ILE A 204 -1.04 3.09 22.59
N TYR A 205 -0.24 4.16 22.66
CA TYR A 205 -0.37 5.18 23.70
C TYR A 205 -0.60 6.54 23.07
N THR A 206 -1.45 7.36 23.66
CA THR A 206 -1.69 8.77 23.28
C THR A 206 -0.64 9.72 23.86
N ARG A 207 0.56 9.25 24.07
CA ARG A 207 1.72 10.04 24.48
C ARG A 207 3.03 9.39 24.06
N ALA A 208 4.08 10.20 23.98
CA ALA A 208 5.43 9.69 23.80
C ALA A 208 5.95 9.11 25.13
N LEU A 209 6.24 7.79 25.16
CA LEU A 209 6.85 7.14 26.31
C LEU A 209 8.30 7.60 26.46
N SER A 210 8.74 7.78 27.71
CA SER A 210 10.15 8.04 28.01
C SER A 210 11.00 6.77 27.82
N PRO A 211 12.33 6.90 27.67
CA PRO A 211 13.22 5.73 27.55
C PRO A 211 13.07 4.74 28.71
N ASP A 212 12.89 5.20 29.94
CA ASP A 212 12.72 4.35 31.11
C ASP A 212 11.38 3.60 31.08
N GLU A 213 10.32 4.24 30.59
CA GLU A 213 9.02 3.61 30.40
C GLU A 213 9.06 2.55 29.32
N VAL A 214 9.74 2.80 28.20
CA VAL A 214 9.98 1.80 27.14
C VAL A 214 10.77 0.62 27.66
N ALA A 215 11.85 0.87 28.44
CA ALA A 215 12.64 -0.20 29.07
C ALA A 215 11.80 -0.98 30.09
N ARG A 216 10.88 -0.33 30.81
CA ARG A 216 9.93 -0.98 31.73
C ARG A 216 8.97 -1.89 30.96
N ASN A 217 8.37 -1.41 29.87
CA ASN A 217 7.49 -2.19 29.02
C ASN A 217 8.21 -3.40 28.41
N HIS A 218 9.44 -3.21 27.94
CA HIS A 218 10.27 -4.32 27.44
C HIS A 218 10.45 -5.43 28.49
N ARG A 219 10.77 -5.06 29.72
CA ARG A 219 10.87 -6.03 30.81
C ARG A 219 9.55 -6.74 31.12
N ALA A 220 8.42 -6.00 31.05
CA ALA A 220 7.09 -6.56 31.26
C ALA A 220 6.75 -7.62 30.21
N VAL A 221 6.97 -7.34 28.91
CA VAL A 221 6.68 -8.29 27.81
C VAL A 221 7.59 -9.53 27.83
N ARG A 222 8.78 -9.43 28.40
CA ARG A 222 9.74 -10.55 28.53
C ARG A 222 9.60 -11.32 29.84
N GLY A 223 8.92 -10.75 30.83
CA GLY A 223 8.76 -11.37 32.14
C GLY A 223 7.59 -12.36 32.20
N ALA A 224 7.62 -13.23 33.21
CA ALA A 224 6.56 -14.21 33.45
C ALA A 224 5.17 -13.60 33.76
N THR A 225 5.12 -12.33 34.16
CA THR A 225 3.89 -11.59 34.46
C THR A 225 3.20 -11.00 33.24
N GLY A 226 3.75 -11.17 32.05
CA GLY A 226 3.19 -10.67 30.79
C GLY A 226 2.98 -9.14 30.82
N THR A 227 1.77 -8.70 30.49
CA THR A 227 1.45 -7.27 30.39
C THR A 227 1.18 -6.56 31.72
N ALA A 228 1.13 -7.27 32.86
CA ALA A 228 0.66 -6.73 34.17
C ALA A 228 1.50 -5.55 34.71
N ASN A 229 2.82 -5.51 34.44
CA ASN A 229 3.73 -4.46 34.94
C ASN A 229 4.03 -3.36 33.93
N ARG A 230 3.24 -3.26 32.90
CA ARG A 230 3.34 -2.29 31.83
C ARG A 230 2.94 -0.89 32.31
N VAL A 231 3.42 0.14 31.60
CA VAL A 231 2.95 1.50 31.80
C VAL A 231 1.49 1.59 31.36
N SER A 232 0.61 2.09 32.23
CA SER A 232 -0.83 2.24 31.98
C SER A 232 -1.25 3.67 31.61
N ARG A 233 -0.48 4.68 32.02
CA ARG A 233 -0.81 6.08 31.72
C ARG A 233 -0.74 6.34 30.21
N GLY A 234 -1.86 6.79 29.63
CA GLY A 234 -2.00 7.09 28.20
C GLY A 234 -2.12 5.84 27.32
N LEU A 235 -2.31 4.65 27.92
CA LEU A 235 -2.52 3.42 27.17
C LEU A 235 -3.93 3.41 26.56
N ALA A 236 -3.99 3.59 25.24
CA ALA A 236 -5.22 3.74 24.46
C ALA A 236 -5.72 2.41 23.87
N ALA A 237 -4.80 1.52 23.49
CA ALA A 237 -5.13 0.18 23.03
C ALA A 237 -4.06 -0.82 23.43
N LEU A 238 -4.47 -2.06 23.76
CA LEU A 238 -3.57 -3.16 24.15
C LEU A 238 -4.12 -4.49 23.67
N TYR A 239 -3.35 -5.16 22.84
CA TYR A 239 -3.66 -6.49 22.31
C TYR A 239 -2.64 -7.50 22.80
N ASP A 240 -3.15 -8.55 23.45
CA ASP A 240 -2.40 -9.76 23.79
C ASP A 240 -2.88 -10.88 22.86
N PHE A 241 -2.02 -11.30 21.96
CA PHE A 241 -2.36 -12.31 20.98
C PHE A 241 -2.20 -13.75 21.51
N SER A 242 -1.87 -13.93 22.79
CA SER A 242 -1.70 -15.26 23.39
C SER A 242 -3.01 -15.98 23.74
N GLY A 243 -4.10 -15.23 23.91
CA GLY A 243 -5.41 -15.77 24.32
C GLY A 243 -6.43 -15.90 23.19
N GLY A 244 -7.55 -16.61 23.43
CA GLY A 244 -8.74 -16.76 22.57
C GLY A 244 -8.67 -17.91 21.56
N THR A 245 -9.73 -18.10 20.78
CA THR A 245 -9.85 -19.09 19.70
C THR A 245 -9.58 -18.47 18.32
N GLU A 246 -9.52 -19.24 17.25
CA GLU A 246 -9.35 -18.73 15.87
C GLU A 246 -10.54 -17.88 15.40
N GLU A 247 -11.70 -18.03 15.99
CA GLU A 247 -12.95 -17.36 15.59
C GLU A 247 -13.23 -16.11 16.42
N GLU A 248 -12.71 -16.05 17.65
CA GLU A 248 -12.92 -14.92 18.56
C GLU A 248 -11.96 -13.77 18.26
N PRO A 249 -12.48 -12.53 18.23
CA PRO A 249 -11.63 -11.35 18.09
C PRO A 249 -10.74 -11.18 19.35
N PHE A 250 -9.55 -10.61 19.14
CA PHE A 250 -8.65 -10.22 20.23
C PHE A 250 -9.19 -8.96 20.91
N PRO A 251 -9.59 -9.02 22.19
CA PRO A 251 -10.11 -7.85 22.88
C PRO A 251 -9.03 -6.80 23.09
N ASP A 252 -9.42 -5.53 23.06
CA ASP A 252 -8.60 -4.45 23.58
C ASP A 252 -8.60 -4.54 25.12
N ARG A 253 -7.44 -4.83 25.69
CA ARG A 253 -7.24 -4.98 27.14
C ARG A 253 -6.73 -3.70 27.81
N SER A 254 -6.69 -2.58 27.10
CA SER A 254 -6.33 -1.30 27.70
C SER A 254 -7.43 -0.78 28.60
N PRO A 255 -7.10 0.03 29.62
CA PRO A 255 -8.13 0.66 30.46
C PRO A 255 -9.08 1.58 29.70
N ALA A 256 -8.60 2.19 28.62
CA ALA A 256 -9.37 3.11 27.79
C ALA A 256 -10.23 2.40 26.73
N GLY A 257 -9.80 1.23 26.21
CA GLY A 257 -10.54 0.43 25.25
C GLY A 257 -10.75 1.10 23.89
N LEU A 258 -9.96 2.15 23.53
CA LEU A 258 -10.21 3.00 22.37
C LEU A 258 -9.92 2.32 21.02
N GLY A 259 -9.12 1.26 21.01
CA GLY A 259 -8.79 0.53 19.78
C GLY A 259 -9.89 -0.42 19.34
N GLY A 260 -10.79 -0.81 20.24
CA GLY A 260 -11.78 -1.85 20.01
C GLY A 260 -11.14 -3.23 19.77
N PRO A 261 -11.95 -4.28 19.55
CA PRO A 261 -11.43 -5.62 19.31
C PRO A 261 -10.82 -5.77 17.90
N LEU A 262 -9.79 -6.62 17.76
CA LEU A 262 -9.24 -7.02 16.46
C LEU A 262 -9.72 -8.40 16.07
N GLY A 263 -10.52 -8.50 15.04
CA GLY A 263 -11.00 -9.77 14.45
C GLY A 263 -10.46 -10.01 13.04
N LYS A 264 -10.89 -11.12 12.42
CA LYS A 264 -10.58 -11.40 11.01
C LYS A 264 -11.02 -10.23 10.14
N ALA A 265 -10.11 -9.66 9.37
CA ALA A 265 -10.41 -8.51 8.53
C ALA A 265 -11.39 -8.89 7.42
N ARG A 266 -12.33 -8.00 7.09
CA ARG A 266 -13.10 -8.11 5.86
C ARG A 266 -12.35 -7.36 4.77
N PHE A 267 -11.84 -8.09 3.77
CA PHE A 267 -11.15 -7.46 2.66
C PHE A 267 -12.07 -6.57 1.84
N GLN A 268 -11.55 -5.43 1.43
CA GLN A 268 -12.29 -4.49 0.58
C GLN A 268 -12.43 -5.03 -0.84
N SER A 269 -13.55 -4.70 -1.49
CA SER A 269 -13.73 -4.96 -2.92
C SER A 269 -12.85 -4.03 -3.76
N LEU A 270 -12.49 -4.47 -4.98
CA LEU A 270 -11.75 -3.66 -5.96
C LEU A 270 -12.41 -2.29 -6.19
N GLN A 271 -13.73 -2.28 -6.38
CA GLN A 271 -14.49 -1.05 -6.63
C GLN A 271 -14.29 -0.03 -5.52
N ARG A 272 -14.36 -0.47 -4.25
CA ARG A 272 -14.17 0.41 -3.10
C ARG A 272 -12.72 0.92 -3.04
N THR A 273 -11.75 0.05 -3.26
CA THR A 273 -10.33 0.42 -3.27
C THR A 273 -10.02 1.47 -4.36
N MET A 274 -10.58 1.33 -5.56
CA MET A 274 -10.41 2.29 -6.65
C MET A 274 -11.01 3.66 -6.32
N LEU A 275 -12.19 3.69 -5.66
CA LEU A 275 -12.86 4.94 -5.26
C LEU A 275 -12.13 5.64 -4.10
N GLU A 276 -11.64 4.89 -3.13
CA GLU A 276 -10.86 5.43 -2.01
C GLU A 276 -9.54 6.05 -2.46
N ASN A 277 -8.93 5.52 -3.52
CA ASN A 277 -7.71 6.08 -4.11
C ASN A 277 -7.98 7.31 -5.01
N LEU A 278 -9.22 7.71 -5.23
CA LEU A 278 -9.56 8.89 -6.05
C LEU A 278 -9.07 10.21 -5.42
N HIS A 279 -8.92 10.26 -4.10
CA HIS A 279 -8.44 11.43 -3.36
C HIS A 279 -6.91 11.58 -3.38
N LEU A 280 -6.19 10.60 -3.93
CA LEU A 280 -4.74 10.69 -4.04
C LEU A 280 -4.35 11.75 -5.06
N TRP A 281 -3.54 12.69 -4.60
CA TRP A 281 -3.03 13.82 -5.35
C TRP A 281 -2.46 13.41 -6.72
N PHE A 282 -2.78 14.24 -7.72
CA PHE A 282 -2.28 14.16 -9.08
C PHE A 282 -0.76 14.31 -9.11
N GLY A 283 -0.02 13.25 -9.04
CA GLY A 283 1.38 13.28 -9.39
C GLY A 283 1.50 13.64 -10.87
N LEU A 284 1.94 14.86 -11.22
CA LEU A 284 2.17 15.26 -12.61
C LEU A 284 3.02 14.22 -13.36
N LYS A 285 3.97 13.62 -12.66
CA LYS A 285 4.81 12.54 -13.18
C LYS A 285 3.98 11.31 -13.58
N ASP A 286 3.08 10.85 -12.72
CA ASP A 286 2.25 9.67 -12.96
C ASP A 286 1.25 9.93 -14.09
N MET A 287 0.63 11.11 -14.12
CA MET A 287 -0.23 11.54 -15.22
C MET A 287 0.50 11.49 -16.56
N VAL A 288 1.68 12.11 -16.65
CA VAL A 288 2.48 12.16 -17.89
C VAL A 288 2.91 10.75 -18.30
N GLN A 289 3.36 9.92 -17.36
CA GLN A 289 3.77 8.54 -17.64
C GLN A 289 2.62 7.70 -18.20
N ASN A 290 1.44 7.77 -17.61
CA ASN A 290 0.26 7.05 -18.06
C ASN A 290 -0.20 7.52 -19.46
N ILE A 291 -0.27 8.82 -19.72
CA ILE A 291 -0.60 9.37 -21.03
C ILE A 291 0.40 8.88 -22.08
N LEU A 292 1.71 9.01 -21.84
CA LEU A 292 2.75 8.60 -22.79
C LEU A 292 2.75 7.10 -23.03
N ALA A 293 2.49 6.29 -21.99
CA ALA A 293 2.43 4.84 -22.10
C ALA A 293 1.26 4.35 -22.97
N PHE A 294 0.17 5.09 -23.09
CA PHE A 294 -0.98 4.66 -23.89
C PHE A 294 -1.08 5.30 -25.27
N LEU A 295 -0.29 6.33 -25.53
CA LEU A 295 -0.27 7.00 -26.84
C LEU A 295 0.04 6.06 -28.02
N PRO A 296 0.99 5.10 -27.95
CA PRO A 296 1.28 4.18 -29.06
C PRO A 296 0.16 3.19 -29.38
N VAL A 297 -0.75 2.89 -28.44
CA VAL A 297 -1.87 1.96 -28.65
C VAL A 297 -2.71 2.35 -29.87
N ALA A 298 -2.89 3.64 -30.08
CA ALA A 298 -3.66 4.16 -31.20
C ALA A 298 -2.98 3.98 -32.57
N PHE A 299 -1.65 4.08 -32.62
CA PHE A 299 -0.89 3.79 -33.85
C PHE A 299 -1.05 2.32 -34.24
N PHE A 300 -1.16 1.41 -33.26
CA PHE A 300 -1.43 -0.01 -33.52
C PHE A 300 -2.82 -0.19 -34.14
N LEU A 301 -3.83 0.47 -33.59
CA LEU A 301 -5.19 0.43 -34.14
C LEU A 301 -5.26 1.05 -35.54
N PHE A 302 -4.55 2.15 -35.79
CA PHE A 302 -4.49 2.79 -37.11
C PHE A 302 -3.89 1.86 -38.16
N HIS A 303 -2.77 1.21 -37.89
CA HIS A 303 -2.05 0.41 -38.89
C HIS A 303 -2.53 -1.05 -38.95
N LEU A 304 -2.99 -1.64 -37.87
CA LEU A 304 -3.43 -3.04 -37.83
C LEU A 304 -4.95 -3.22 -37.82
N GLY A 305 -5.69 -2.17 -37.47
CA GLY A 305 -7.14 -2.19 -37.42
C GLY A 305 -7.81 -2.20 -38.80
N PRO A 306 -9.13 -2.40 -38.85
CA PRO A 306 -9.90 -2.42 -40.09
C PRO A 306 -9.86 -1.04 -40.79
N PRO A 307 -9.88 -1.03 -42.14
CA PRO A 307 -9.80 0.23 -42.91
C PRO A 307 -10.87 1.25 -42.60
N ALA A 308 -12.04 0.80 -42.08
CA ALA A 308 -13.14 1.67 -41.66
C ALA A 308 -12.76 2.62 -40.52
N LEU A 309 -11.82 2.25 -39.66
CA LEU A 309 -11.31 3.12 -38.59
C LEU A 309 -10.47 4.29 -39.13
N ARG A 310 -9.74 4.08 -40.23
CA ARG A 310 -8.84 5.10 -40.80
C ARG A 310 -9.56 6.22 -41.54
N ARG A 311 -10.80 5.97 -42.01
CA ARG A 311 -11.57 6.92 -42.86
C ARG A 311 -12.06 8.14 -42.08
N ARG A 312 -12.25 8.06 -40.78
CA ARG A 312 -12.76 9.15 -39.91
C ARG A 312 -11.92 9.25 -38.63
N GLY A 313 -11.26 10.38 -38.43
CA GLY A 313 -10.44 10.64 -37.23
C GLY A 313 -11.22 10.46 -35.94
N THR A 314 -12.47 10.90 -35.88
CA THR A 314 -13.36 10.72 -34.72
C THR A 314 -13.57 9.24 -34.38
N ARG A 315 -13.78 8.38 -35.37
CA ARG A 315 -13.95 6.93 -35.13
C ARG A 315 -12.66 6.29 -34.58
N LEU A 316 -11.51 6.65 -35.14
CA LEU A 316 -10.22 6.16 -34.66
C LEU A 316 -9.96 6.64 -33.24
N THR A 317 -10.14 7.92 -32.95
CA THR A 317 -9.94 8.51 -31.63
C THR A 317 -10.84 7.87 -30.57
N LEU A 318 -12.14 7.70 -30.85
CA LEU A 318 -13.07 7.04 -29.95
C LEU A 318 -12.73 5.56 -29.74
N SER A 319 -12.39 4.84 -30.82
CA SER A 319 -11.97 3.42 -30.69
C SER A 319 -10.68 3.28 -29.89
N ALA A 320 -9.73 4.20 -30.07
CA ALA A 320 -8.49 4.23 -29.31
C ALA A 320 -8.75 4.54 -27.84
N ALA A 321 -9.61 5.53 -27.54
CA ALA A 321 -10.02 5.87 -26.18
C ALA A 321 -10.67 4.67 -25.47
N LEU A 322 -11.63 4.01 -26.14
CA LEU A 322 -12.29 2.83 -25.59
C LEU A 322 -11.31 1.67 -25.38
N THR A 323 -10.43 1.41 -26.33
CA THR A 323 -9.39 0.37 -26.19
C THR A 323 -8.43 0.69 -25.04
N GLY A 324 -8.01 1.95 -24.91
CA GLY A 324 -7.19 2.42 -23.80
C GLY A 324 -7.89 2.23 -22.44
N LEU A 325 -9.17 2.59 -22.37
CA LEU A 325 -9.98 2.42 -21.17
C LEU A 325 -10.10 0.94 -20.78
N LEU A 326 -10.44 0.06 -21.72
CA LEU A 326 -10.58 -1.37 -21.46
C LEU A 326 -9.26 -2.03 -21.05
N LEU A 327 -8.16 -1.69 -21.75
CA LEU A 327 -6.83 -2.20 -21.41
C LEU A 327 -6.41 -1.70 -20.01
N SER A 328 -6.61 -0.42 -19.72
CA SER A 328 -6.34 0.17 -18.42
C SER A 328 -7.17 -0.50 -17.32
N PHE A 329 -8.46 -0.71 -17.54
CA PHE A 329 -9.31 -1.41 -16.59
C PHE A 329 -8.80 -2.83 -16.29
N CYS A 330 -8.38 -3.58 -17.32
CA CYS A 330 -7.76 -4.89 -17.11
C CYS A 330 -6.48 -4.79 -16.29
N ILE A 331 -5.62 -3.80 -16.56
CA ILE A 331 -4.39 -3.56 -15.80
C ILE A 331 -4.72 -3.29 -14.34
N GLU A 332 -5.60 -2.33 -14.04
CA GLU A 332 -6.00 -1.97 -12.69
C GLU A 332 -6.66 -3.16 -11.96
N TYR A 333 -7.50 -3.92 -12.68
CA TYR A 333 -8.12 -5.12 -12.13
C TYR A 333 -7.07 -6.15 -11.69
N PHE A 334 -6.01 -6.38 -12.47
CA PHE A 334 -4.97 -7.34 -12.10
C PHE A 334 -3.96 -6.76 -11.10
N GLN A 335 -3.76 -5.44 -11.05
CA GLN A 335 -2.88 -4.80 -10.07
C GLN A 335 -3.34 -4.98 -8.63
N GLN A 336 -4.65 -5.16 -8.37
CA GLN A 336 -5.13 -5.47 -7.01
C GLN A 336 -4.51 -6.74 -6.42
N PHE A 337 -4.07 -7.67 -7.28
CA PHE A 337 -3.42 -8.90 -6.88
C PHE A 337 -1.90 -8.80 -6.77
N THR A 338 -1.33 -7.61 -6.96
CA THR A 338 0.12 -7.39 -6.84
C THR A 338 0.46 -6.72 -5.52
N ILE A 339 1.53 -7.21 -4.88
CA ILE A 339 2.10 -6.55 -3.69
C ILE A 339 2.73 -5.24 -4.14
N SER A 340 2.53 -4.17 -3.37
CA SER A 340 3.04 -2.82 -3.64
C SER A 340 2.36 -1.99 -4.73
N ARG A 341 1.33 -2.49 -5.39
CA ARG A 341 0.47 -1.72 -6.31
C ARG A 341 -0.89 -1.45 -5.67
N SER A 342 -1.50 -0.35 -6.08
CA SER A 342 -2.86 0.03 -5.65
C SER A 342 -3.62 0.48 -6.89
N PRO A 343 -4.76 -0.14 -7.21
CA PRO A 343 -5.57 0.29 -8.35
C PRO A 343 -6.06 1.71 -8.15
N ASN A 344 -6.02 2.52 -9.21
CA ASN A 344 -6.38 3.93 -9.18
C ASN A 344 -7.31 4.28 -10.34
N LEU A 345 -8.46 4.86 -10.03
CA LEU A 345 -9.43 5.26 -11.06
C LEU A 345 -8.90 6.36 -11.98
N LEU A 346 -8.00 7.24 -11.50
CA LEU A 346 -7.41 8.30 -12.30
C LEU A 346 -6.54 7.75 -13.42
N ASP A 347 -5.87 6.62 -13.20
CA ASP A 347 -5.04 5.98 -14.22
C ASP A 347 -5.87 5.53 -15.42
N LEU A 348 -7.15 5.13 -15.21
CA LEU A 348 -8.07 4.83 -16.30
C LEU A 348 -8.29 6.05 -17.19
N PHE A 349 -8.49 7.22 -16.60
CA PHE A 349 -8.72 8.46 -17.35
C PHE A 349 -7.46 8.93 -18.09
N TYR A 350 -6.28 8.84 -17.46
CA TYR A 350 -5.02 9.23 -18.09
C TYR A 350 -4.66 8.30 -19.25
N ASN A 351 -4.82 7.00 -19.07
CA ASN A 351 -4.57 6.00 -20.09
C ASN A 351 -5.55 6.15 -21.29
N MET A 352 -6.82 6.38 -21.00
CA MET A 352 -7.84 6.68 -22.01
C MET A 352 -7.49 7.96 -22.78
N ALA A 353 -7.10 9.04 -22.07
CA ALA A 353 -6.68 10.29 -22.68
C ALA A 353 -5.45 10.12 -23.58
N GLY A 354 -4.44 9.38 -23.10
CA GLY A 354 -3.25 9.05 -23.87
C GLY A 354 -3.58 8.31 -25.17
N ALA A 355 -4.43 7.30 -25.11
CA ALA A 355 -4.91 6.56 -26.26
C ALA A 355 -5.72 7.45 -27.24
N ALA A 356 -6.57 8.35 -26.71
CA ALA A 356 -7.34 9.29 -27.53
C ALA A 356 -6.43 10.27 -28.28
N ILE A 357 -5.46 10.88 -27.58
CA ILE A 357 -4.46 11.78 -28.17
C ILE A 357 -3.67 11.03 -29.28
N GLY A 358 -3.22 9.81 -28.97
CA GLY A 358 -2.54 8.95 -29.96
C GLY A 358 -3.41 8.65 -31.19
N GLY A 359 -4.74 8.46 -31.00
CA GLY A 359 -5.72 8.26 -32.07
C GLY A 359 -5.83 9.45 -33.00
N PHE A 360 -5.91 10.64 -32.43
CA PHE A 360 -5.91 11.89 -33.20
C PHE A 360 -4.59 12.07 -33.96
N LEU A 361 -3.45 11.88 -33.29
CA LEU A 361 -2.12 12.03 -33.92
C LEU A 361 -1.91 11.01 -35.02
N ALA A 362 -2.32 9.75 -34.85
CA ALA A 362 -2.20 8.72 -35.87
C ALA A 362 -3.06 9.01 -37.13
N TRP A 363 -4.27 9.52 -36.92
CA TRP A 363 -5.13 9.96 -38.02
C TRP A 363 -4.54 11.16 -38.78
N TRP A 364 -4.09 12.17 -38.00
CA TRP A 364 -3.46 13.36 -38.59
C TRP A 364 -2.19 13.03 -39.37
N ASP A 365 -1.31 12.16 -38.83
CA ASP A 365 -0.11 11.69 -39.51
C ASP A 365 -0.43 10.92 -40.77
N GLY A 366 -1.45 10.05 -40.76
CA GLY A 366 -1.89 9.28 -41.91
C GLY A 366 -2.46 10.12 -43.07
N GLY A 367 -2.88 11.37 -42.79
CA GLY A 367 -3.34 12.34 -43.79
C GLY A 367 -2.24 13.21 -44.41
N ARG A 368 -0.98 13.11 -43.97
CA ARG A 368 0.14 13.93 -44.47
C ARG A 368 0.73 13.37 -45.75
N GLU A 369 1.28 14.24 -46.57
CA GLU A 369 2.04 13.85 -47.78
C GLU A 369 3.28 13.00 -47.42
N ARG A 370 3.89 13.25 -46.27
CA ARG A 370 5.04 12.50 -45.71
C ARG A 370 4.74 12.07 -44.29
N PRO A 371 3.99 10.97 -44.11
CA PRO A 371 3.69 10.49 -42.77
C PRO A 371 4.95 10.00 -42.04
N TRP A 372 4.96 10.12 -40.71
CA TRP A 372 6.10 9.69 -39.87
C TRP A 372 6.33 8.18 -39.94
N ILE A 373 5.23 7.41 -40.03
CA ILE A 373 5.27 5.95 -40.06
C ILE A 373 4.53 5.45 -41.32
N VAL A 374 5.21 4.67 -42.13
CA VAL A 374 4.63 3.98 -43.27
C VAL A 374 4.76 2.48 -43.11
N VAL A 375 3.61 1.80 -42.99
CA VAL A 375 3.57 0.33 -42.88
C VAL A 375 3.24 -0.25 -44.25
N LYS A 376 4.25 -0.86 -44.91
CA LYS A 376 4.11 -1.50 -46.23
C LYS A 376 3.33 -2.82 -46.09
N PRO A 377 2.44 -3.15 -47.04
CA PRO A 377 1.80 -4.47 -47.07
C PRO A 377 2.88 -5.57 -47.20
N SER A 378 2.58 -6.74 -46.66
CA SER A 378 3.41 -7.93 -46.94
C SER A 378 3.36 -8.22 -48.45
N VAL A 379 4.51 -8.28 -49.07
CA VAL A 379 4.62 -8.82 -50.45
C VAL A 379 4.32 -10.31 -50.28
N GLU A 380 3.16 -10.76 -50.73
CA GLU A 380 2.91 -12.20 -50.90
C GLU A 380 3.95 -12.73 -51.91
N ARG A 381 4.81 -13.63 -51.41
CA ARG A 381 5.66 -14.47 -52.25
C ARG A 381 4.94 -15.75 -52.58
#